data_0f63b105b7107a81b75cae2977cce8ac
#
_entry.id   0f63b105b7107a81b75cae2977cce8ac
#
_cell.length_a   1.000
_cell.length_b   1.000
_cell.length_c   1.000
_cell.angle_alpha   90.00
_cell.angle_beta   90.00
_cell.angle_gamma   90.00
#
_symmetry.space_group_name_H-M   'P 1'
#
loop_
_entity.id
_entity.type
_entity.pdbx_description
1 polymer ?
#
loop_
_entity_poly.entity_id
_entity_poly.type
_entity_poly.pdbx_seq_one_letter_code
_entity_poly.pdbx_strand_id
1 'polypeptide(L)'
;MKKNHQFHLVDLSPWPLLISIIIMNYTWFTIIFFSTKLKLPLITMLMILVIMIKWWNDIQRESTFQGNHTFSVTLSMKYGMILFITSEILFFISFFWSFFHHSLSPNPEMGLSWPPMMIYSFNPLHIPLMNTVILLSSGISVTWTHASLFMNNLNQTKKSLLLTIILGIYFSVLQYYEYKFAPFSMSDSVYGSTFFLTTGFHGIHVIIGTLYLLHSFLRLTKIYFSKTHHLGMELSIWYWHFVDVVWLFLYMSIYWWGK
;
A
#
# COMPACT_ATOMS: atom_id res chain seq x y z
N MET A 1 -13.55 0.46 -34.96
CA MET A 1 -12.32 0.57 -35.76
C MET A 1 -11.30 -0.44 -35.22
N LYS A 2 -10.76 -1.37 -36.04
CA LYS A 2 -9.60 -2.17 -35.63
C LYS A 2 -8.41 -1.22 -35.55
N LYS A 3 -7.83 -1.04 -34.35
CA LYS A 3 -6.63 -0.24 -34.15
C LYS A 3 -5.44 -1.07 -34.71
N ASN A 4 -4.82 -0.59 -35.78
CA ASN A 4 -3.70 -1.26 -36.47
C ASN A 4 -2.34 -1.01 -35.77
N HIS A 5 -2.32 -0.75 -34.44
CA HIS A 5 -1.11 -0.50 -33.67
C HIS A 5 -1.16 -1.22 -32.33
N GLN A 6 0.02 -1.47 -31.77
CA GLN A 6 0.21 -2.21 -30.52
C GLN A 6 0.03 -1.35 -29.26
N PHE A 7 -0.05 -0.03 -29.39
CA PHE A 7 -0.03 0.91 -28.27
C PHE A 7 -1.44 1.22 -27.78
N HIS A 8 -1.56 1.55 -26.50
CA HIS A 8 -2.75 2.14 -25.92
C HIS A 8 -2.66 3.67 -26.10
N LEU A 9 -3.22 4.17 -27.20
CA LEU A 9 -3.41 5.61 -27.38
C LEU A 9 -4.65 6.04 -26.58
N VAL A 10 -4.41 6.82 -25.54
CA VAL A 10 -5.46 7.30 -24.63
C VAL A 10 -6.34 8.31 -25.36
N ASP A 11 -7.66 8.13 -25.29
CA ASP A 11 -8.63 9.07 -25.84
C ASP A 11 -8.58 10.42 -25.08
N LEU A 12 -8.98 11.51 -25.74
CA LEU A 12 -9.02 12.84 -25.13
C LEU A 12 -9.94 12.83 -23.90
N SER A 13 -9.41 13.24 -22.76
CA SER A 13 -10.13 13.23 -21.49
C SER A 13 -9.84 14.51 -20.68
N PRO A 14 -10.79 15.01 -19.87
CA PRO A 14 -10.59 16.20 -19.05
C PRO A 14 -9.78 15.93 -17.76
N TRP A 15 -9.53 14.65 -17.42
CA TRP A 15 -8.98 14.26 -16.12
C TRP A 15 -7.63 14.86 -15.78
N PRO A 16 -6.62 14.87 -16.69
CA PRO A 16 -5.32 15.47 -16.40
C PRO A 16 -5.37 16.95 -16.06
N LEU A 17 -6.21 17.72 -16.80
CA LEU A 17 -6.39 19.13 -16.53
C LEU A 17 -7.10 19.37 -15.18
N LEU A 18 -8.19 18.64 -14.93
CA LEU A 18 -8.95 18.80 -13.68
C LEU A 18 -8.10 18.46 -12.45
N ILE A 19 -7.33 17.36 -12.49
CA ILE A 19 -6.54 16.95 -11.34
C ILE A 19 -5.38 17.95 -11.08
N SER A 20 -4.77 18.52 -12.12
CA SER A 20 -3.70 19.51 -11.96
C SER A 20 -4.19 20.79 -11.25
N ILE A 21 -5.37 21.30 -11.65
CA ILE A 21 -5.99 22.46 -11.03
C ILE A 21 -6.34 22.17 -9.55
N ILE A 22 -6.90 21.00 -9.26
CA ILE A 22 -7.31 20.67 -7.89
C ILE A 22 -6.11 20.42 -6.99
N ILE A 23 -5.03 19.80 -7.48
CA ILE A 23 -3.78 19.66 -6.71
C ILE A 23 -3.19 21.03 -6.40
N MET A 24 -3.18 21.97 -7.33
CA MET A 24 -2.75 23.33 -7.09
C MET A 24 -3.61 24.01 -6.01
N ASN A 25 -4.93 23.86 -6.07
CA ASN A 25 -5.81 24.38 -5.03
C ASN A 25 -5.59 23.67 -3.67
N TYR A 26 -5.33 22.37 -3.66
CA TYR A 26 -5.02 21.63 -2.44
C TYR A 26 -3.78 22.18 -1.74
N THR A 27 -2.68 22.42 -2.48
CA THR A 27 -1.47 23.02 -1.91
C THR A 27 -1.71 24.42 -1.36
N TRP A 28 -2.46 25.25 -2.10
CA TRP A 28 -2.83 26.60 -1.65
C TRP A 28 -3.66 26.56 -0.36
N PHE A 29 -4.67 25.71 -0.30
CA PHE A 29 -5.53 25.57 0.89
C PHE A 29 -4.83 24.94 2.08
N THR A 30 -3.78 24.13 1.88
CA THR A 30 -2.96 23.64 3.00
C THR A 30 -2.17 24.78 3.65
N ILE A 31 -1.65 25.73 2.88
CA ILE A 31 -0.99 26.93 3.42
C ILE A 31 -1.98 27.77 4.22
N ILE A 32 -3.18 28.01 3.68
CA ILE A 32 -4.25 28.74 4.39
C ILE A 32 -4.67 28.01 5.66
N PHE A 33 -4.73 26.68 5.65
CA PHE A 33 -5.07 25.88 6.84
C PHE A 33 -4.08 26.11 7.99
N PHE A 34 -2.79 26.22 7.73
CA PHE A 34 -1.79 26.47 8.77
C PHE A 34 -1.98 27.84 9.44
N SER A 35 -2.45 28.85 8.71
CA SER A 35 -2.69 30.19 9.22
C SER A 35 -4.09 30.36 9.85
N THR A 36 -5.15 29.82 9.21
CA THR A 36 -6.55 30.11 9.57
C THR A 36 -7.27 28.95 10.26
N LYS A 37 -6.71 27.73 10.23
CA LYS A 37 -7.34 26.48 10.69
C LYS A 37 -8.62 26.08 9.94
N LEU A 38 -8.91 26.70 8.80
CA LEU A 38 -10.06 26.35 7.95
C LEU A 38 -9.84 24.99 7.27
N LYS A 39 -10.82 24.09 7.36
CA LYS A 39 -10.73 22.70 6.84
C LYS A 39 -10.92 22.58 5.31
N LEU A 40 -10.53 23.60 4.54
CA LEU A 40 -10.62 23.60 3.07
C LEU A 40 -9.83 22.48 2.38
N PRO A 41 -8.62 22.07 2.87
CA PRO A 41 -7.87 20.98 2.26
C PRO A 41 -8.63 19.64 2.23
N LEU A 42 -9.52 19.39 3.19
CA LEU A 42 -10.31 18.16 3.21
C LEU A 42 -11.25 18.06 2.02
N ILE A 43 -11.85 19.19 1.62
CA ILE A 43 -12.77 19.26 0.47
C ILE A 43 -12.00 18.98 -0.83
N THR A 44 -10.85 19.62 -1.02
CA THR A 44 -10.03 19.40 -2.22
C THR A 44 -9.45 17.98 -2.27
N MET A 45 -9.09 17.40 -1.14
CA MET A 45 -8.68 15.98 -1.07
C MET A 45 -9.81 15.04 -1.53
N LEU A 46 -11.05 15.27 -1.11
CA LEU A 46 -12.20 14.49 -1.58
C LEU A 46 -12.42 14.66 -3.09
N MET A 47 -12.25 15.88 -3.63
CA MET A 47 -12.34 16.12 -5.07
C MET A 47 -11.26 15.36 -5.86
N ILE A 48 -10.00 15.32 -5.36
CA ILE A 48 -8.92 14.53 -5.95
C ILE A 48 -9.32 13.05 -6.03
N LEU A 49 -9.83 12.48 -4.94
CA LEU A 49 -10.27 11.08 -4.90
C LEU A 49 -11.39 10.79 -5.92
N VAL A 50 -12.37 11.66 -6.03
CA VAL A 50 -13.45 11.49 -7.01
C VAL A 50 -12.92 11.51 -8.44
N ILE A 51 -12.03 12.43 -8.78
CA ILE A 51 -11.44 12.50 -10.13
C ILE A 51 -10.57 11.27 -10.42
N MET A 52 -9.76 10.84 -9.48
CA MET A 52 -8.95 9.62 -9.61
C MET A 52 -9.83 8.39 -9.89
N ILE A 53 -10.94 8.22 -9.15
CA ILE A 53 -11.88 7.12 -9.37
C ILE A 53 -12.49 7.20 -10.77
N LYS A 54 -12.88 8.38 -11.24
CA LYS A 54 -13.43 8.54 -12.59
C LYS A 54 -12.41 8.24 -13.67
N TRP A 55 -11.19 8.73 -13.53
CA TRP A 55 -10.10 8.47 -14.46
C TRP A 55 -9.77 6.97 -14.54
N TRP A 56 -9.63 6.31 -13.41
CA TRP A 56 -9.38 4.87 -13.39
C TRP A 56 -10.53 4.05 -13.97
N ASN A 57 -11.78 4.48 -13.76
CA ASN A 57 -12.93 3.83 -14.39
C ASN A 57 -12.90 3.94 -15.92
N ASP A 58 -12.47 5.07 -16.48
CA ASP A 58 -12.31 5.22 -17.93
C ASP A 58 -11.22 4.28 -18.47
N ILE A 59 -10.06 4.22 -17.83
CA ILE A 59 -8.99 3.27 -18.21
C ILE A 59 -9.51 1.82 -18.16
N GLN A 60 -10.32 1.47 -17.16
CA GLN A 60 -10.91 0.14 -17.07
C GLN A 60 -11.91 -0.14 -18.20
N ARG A 61 -12.71 0.83 -18.59
CA ARG A 61 -13.63 0.71 -19.74
C ARG A 61 -12.86 0.50 -21.04
N GLU A 62 -11.79 1.26 -21.24
CA GLU A 62 -10.91 1.12 -22.41
C GLU A 62 -10.24 -0.27 -22.45
N SER A 63 -9.82 -0.80 -21.32
CA SER A 63 -9.21 -2.12 -21.22
C SER A 63 -10.20 -3.27 -21.42
N THR A 64 -11.37 -3.19 -20.78
CA THR A 64 -12.30 -4.32 -20.66
C THR A 64 -13.24 -4.39 -21.85
N PHE A 65 -13.73 -3.24 -22.36
CA PHE A 65 -14.75 -3.20 -23.40
C PHE A 65 -14.22 -2.78 -24.76
N GLN A 66 -13.14 -1.99 -24.82
CA GLN A 66 -12.57 -1.51 -26.08
C GLN A 66 -11.38 -2.34 -26.56
N GLY A 67 -10.86 -3.28 -25.76
CA GLY A 67 -9.74 -4.16 -26.12
C GLY A 67 -8.41 -3.44 -26.35
N ASN A 68 -8.21 -2.26 -25.70
CA ASN A 68 -6.97 -1.46 -25.84
C ASN A 68 -5.76 -2.09 -25.14
N HIS A 69 -5.97 -3.09 -24.27
CA HIS A 69 -4.88 -3.82 -23.61
C HIS A 69 -4.41 -4.99 -24.48
N THR A 70 -3.59 -4.68 -25.49
CA THR A 70 -2.89 -5.66 -26.31
C THR A 70 -1.85 -6.42 -25.48
N PHE A 71 -1.28 -7.50 -26.03
CA PHE A 71 -0.25 -8.28 -25.34
C PHE A 71 0.98 -7.43 -24.96
N SER A 72 1.45 -6.55 -25.86
CA SER A 72 2.56 -5.65 -25.58
C SER A 72 2.26 -4.66 -24.46
N VAL A 73 1.03 -4.11 -24.41
CA VAL A 73 0.60 -3.20 -23.35
C VAL A 73 0.53 -3.92 -22.01
N THR A 74 -0.02 -5.12 -21.96
CA THR A 74 -0.08 -5.91 -20.71
C THR A 74 1.31 -6.26 -20.18
N LEU A 75 2.24 -6.58 -21.07
CA LEU A 75 3.64 -6.82 -20.69
C LEU A 75 4.31 -5.56 -20.15
N SER A 76 4.10 -4.41 -20.79
CA SER A 76 4.63 -3.11 -20.32
C SER A 76 4.06 -2.73 -18.95
N MET A 77 2.78 -3.01 -18.68
CA MET A 77 2.17 -2.77 -17.37
C MET A 77 2.78 -3.67 -16.27
N LYS A 78 3.12 -4.92 -16.59
CA LYS A 78 3.83 -5.81 -15.67
C LYS A 78 5.23 -5.27 -15.33
N TYR A 79 5.99 -4.84 -16.33
CA TYR A 79 7.29 -4.19 -16.09
C TYR A 79 7.15 -2.90 -15.27
N GLY A 80 6.13 -2.08 -15.58
CA GLY A 80 5.84 -0.88 -14.80
C GLY A 80 5.58 -1.19 -13.33
N MET A 81 4.84 -2.26 -13.01
CA MET A 81 4.59 -2.68 -11.64
C MET A 81 5.86 -3.18 -10.94
N ILE A 82 6.72 -3.90 -11.63
CA ILE A 82 8.01 -4.35 -11.08
C ILE A 82 8.89 -3.15 -10.74
N LEU A 83 9.00 -2.17 -11.64
CA LEU A 83 9.77 -0.95 -11.40
C LEU A 83 9.18 -0.12 -10.25
N PHE A 84 7.85 -0.04 -10.16
CA PHE A 84 7.17 0.61 -9.04
C PHE A 84 7.51 -0.09 -7.71
N ILE A 85 7.35 -1.41 -7.61
CA ILE A 85 7.70 -2.18 -6.41
C ILE A 85 9.18 -1.99 -6.06
N THR A 86 10.07 -1.97 -7.05
CA THR A 86 11.50 -1.73 -6.82
C THR A 86 11.75 -0.36 -6.21
N SER A 87 11.06 0.69 -6.68
CA SER A 87 11.18 2.03 -6.11
C SER A 87 10.69 2.08 -4.65
N GLU A 88 9.63 1.37 -4.34
CA GLU A 88 9.09 1.28 -2.98
C GLU A 88 10.02 0.48 -2.03
N ILE A 89 10.69 -0.55 -2.54
CA ILE A 89 11.74 -1.27 -1.79
C ILE A 89 12.88 -0.29 -1.44
N LEU A 90 13.37 0.50 -2.39
CA LEU A 90 14.43 1.49 -2.14
C LEU A 90 13.99 2.55 -1.12
N PHE A 91 12.73 2.96 -1.16
CA PHE A 91 12.14 3.85 -0.17
C PHE A 91 12.20 3.24 1.25
N PHE A 92 11.81 1.99 1.44
CA PHE A 92 11.93 1.31 2.74
C PHE A 92 13.37 1.07 3.17
N ILE A 93 14.28 0.75 2.25
CA ILE A 93 15.70 0.60 2.54
C ILE A 93 16.26 1.88 3.19
N SER A 94 15.82 3.06 2.78
CA SER A 94 16.27 4.32 3.38
C SER A 94 15.90 4.45 4.85
N PHE A 95 14.71 3.99 5.25
CA PHE A 95 14.28 3.97 6.65
C PHE A 95 15.01 2.91 7.48
N PHE A 96 15.22 1.72 6.93
CA PHE A 96 16.03 0.69 7.57
C PHE A 96 17.48 1.17 7.78
N TRP A 97 18.04 1.83 6.77
CA TRP A 97 19.36 2.46 6.91
C TRP A 97 19.37 3.46 8.06
N SER A 98 18.41 4.38 8.11
CA SER A 98 18.33 5.37 9.19
C SER A 98 18.25 4.67 10.57
N PHE A 99 17.44 3.64 10.71
CA PHE A 99 17.31 2.87 11.93
C PHE A 99 18.64 2.20 12.33
N PHE A 100 19.28 1.49 11.42
CA PHE A 100 20.58 0.81 11.69
C PHE A 100 21.71 1.80 11.93
N HIS A 101 21.73 2.93 11.23
CA HIS A 101 22.73 3.96 11.44
C HIS A 101 22.77 4.46 12.89
N HIS A 102 21.61 4.75 13.45
CA HIS A 102 21.50 5.24 14.82
C HIS A 102 21.61 4.14 15.89
N SER A 103 21.19 2.94 15.57
CA SER A 103 21.24 1.83 16.52
C SER A 103 22.62 1.21 16.67
N LEU A 104 23.43 1.16 15.59
CA LEU A 104 24.79 0.63 15.60
C LEU A 104 25.81 1.64 16.17
N SER A 105 25.50 2.94 16.08
CA SER A 105 26.36 4.00 16.61
C SER A 105 25.51 5.03 17.37
N PRO A 106 25.03 4.68 18.60
CA PRO A 106 24.22 5.59 19.39
C PRO A 106 25.00 6.84 19.79
N ASN A 107 24.37 8.01 19.66
CA ASN A 107 24.98 9.29 20.02
C ASN A 107 25.22 9.39 21.55
N PRO A 108 26.28 10.09 22.01
CA PRO A 108 26.53 10.34 23.42
C PRO A 108 25.37 11.01 24.15
N GLU A 109 24.64 11.89 23.46
CA GLU A 109 23.46 12.59 23.98
C GLU A 109 22.31 11.65 24.37
N MET A 110 22.25 10.46 23.77
CA MET A 110 21.28 9.41 24.07
C MET A 110 21.79 8.36 25.09
N GLY A 111 22.95 8.59 25.70
CA GLY A 111 23.55 7.71 26.70
C GLY A 111 24.31 6.51 26.11
N LEU A 112 24.71 6.53 24.83
CA LEU A 112 25.47 5.47 24.15
C LEU A 112 24.82 4.07 24.21
N SER A 113 23.52 4.02 24.46
CA SER A 113 22.74 2.77 24.55
C SER A 113 21.61 2.74 23.53
N TRP A 114 21.27 1.54 23.08
CA TRP A 114 20.12 1.30 22.21
C TRP A 114 19.27 0.15 22.76
N PRO A 115 17.96 0.28 22.92
CA PRO A 115 17.16 1.55 22.79
C PRO A 115 17.65 2.65 23.75
N PRO A 116 17.35 3.94 23.46
CA PRO A 116 17.70 5.05 24.36
C PRO A 116 17.11 4.87 25.76
N MET A 117 17.79 5.42 26.77
CA MET A 117 17.32 5.36 28.16
C MET A 117 15.90 5.91 28.27
N MET A 118 15.07 5.28 29.12
CA MET A 118 13.65 5.58 29.33
C MET A 118 12.68 5.22 28.19
N ILE A 119 13.15 4.60 27.10
CA ILE A 119 12.25 4.05 26.08
C ILE A 119 12.00 2.59 26.36
N TYR A 120 10.71 2.26 26.58
CA TYR A 120 10.28 0.88 26.71
C TYR A 120 9.83 0.37 25.32
N SER A 121 10.68 -0.44 24.68
CA SER A 121 10.34 -1.05 23.39
C SER A 121 9.20 -2.05 23.52
N PHE A 122 8.45 -2.25 22.44
CA PHE A 122 7.39 -3.26 22.40
C PHE A 122 7.96 -4.68 22.57
N ASN A 123 7.17 -5.55 23.23
CA ASN A 123 7.50 -6.97 23.25
C ASN A 123 7.16 -7.62 21.88
N PRO A 124 8.14 -8.14 21.14
CA PRO A 124 7.92 -8.73 19.82
C PRO A 124 6.90 -9.89 19.82
N LEU A 125 6.84 -10.65 20.94
CA LEU A 125 5.99 -11.85 21.05
C LEU A 125 4.50 -11.55 21.28
N HIS A 126 4.12 -10.29 21.49
CA HIS A 126 2.71 -9.88 21.65
C HIS A 126 2.04 -9.52 20.30
N ILE A 127 1.51 -8.31 20.19
CA ILE A 127 0.79 -7.83 18.99
C ILE A 127 1.64 -7.97 17.72
N PRO A 128 2.95 -7.64 17.71
CA PRO A 128 3.74 -7.77 16.48
C PRO A 128 3.82 -9.19 15.93
N LEU A 129 3.94 -10.22 16.80
CA LEU A 129 3.92 -11.61 16.34
C LEU A 129 2.54 -11.99 15.78
N MET A 130 1.45 -11.57 16.43
CA MET A 130 0.10 -11.79 15.92
C MET A 130 -0.08 -11.15 14.54
N ASN A 131 0.43 -9.95 14.34
CA ASN A 131 0.43 -9.24 13.06
C ASN A 131 1.21 -10.01 11.98
N THR A 132 2.33 -10.64 12.32
CA THR A 132 3.08 -11.47 11.37
C THR A 132 2.27 -12.70 10.93
N VAL A 133 1.62 -13.39 11.86
CA VAL A 133 0.77 -14.55 11.55
C VAL A 133 -0.39 -14.16 10.65
N ILE A 134 -1.02 -13.01 10.91
CA ILE A 134 -2.14 -12.50 10.10
C ILE A 134 -1.70 -12.20 8.67
N LEU A 135 -0.58 -11.49 8.48
CA LEU A 135 -0.09 -11.17 7.15
C LEU A 135 0.35 -12.42 6.40
N LEU A 136 1.13 -13.30 7.00
CA LEU A 136 1.54 -14.56 6.35
C LEU A 136 0.32 -15.41 5.95
N SER A 137 -0.70 -15.51 6.81
CA SER A 137 -1.95 -16.21 6.46
C SER A 137 -2.69 -15.52 5.31
N SER A 138 -2.64 -14.19 5.24
CA SER A 138 -3.21 -13.42 4.12
C SER A 138 -2.43 -13.66 2.82
N GLY A 139 -1.11 -13.82 2.89
CA GLY A 139 -0.28 -14.23 1.75
C GLY A 139 -0.67 -15.61 1.20
N ILE A 140 -0.97 -16.57 2.08
CA ILE A 140 -1.49 -17.88 1.67
C ILE A 140 -2.87 -17.76 1.03
N SER A 141 -3.78 -16.98 1.60
CA SER A 141 -5.13 -16.82 1.05
C SER A 141 -5.13 -16.08 -0.30
N VAL A 142 -4.21 -15.15 -0.54
CA VAL A 142 -4.09 -14.46 -1.83
C VAL A 142 -3.49 -15.38 -2.90
N THR A 143 -2.56 -16.26 -2.57
CA THR A 143 -2.05 -17.27 -3.52
C THR A 143 -3.13 -18.28 -3.88
N TRP A 144 -3.95 -18.70 -2.89
CA TRP A 144 -5.14 -19.50 -3.16
C TRP A 144 -6.11 -18.79 -4.12
N THR A 145 -6.31 -17.48 -3.95
CA THR A 145 -7.13 -16.66 -4.88
C THR A 145 -6.61 -16.78 -6.31
N HIS A 146 -5.30 -16.64 -6.51
CA HIS A 146 -4.69 -16.73 -7.85
C HIS A 146 -4.84 -18.13 -8.45
N ALA A 147 -4.55 -19.17 -7.68
CA ALA A 147 -4.71 -20.55 -8.13
C ALA A 147 -6.17 -20.89 -8.52
N SER A 148 -7.14 -20.48 -7.71
CA SER A 148 -8.57 -20.71 -7.98
C SER A 148 -9.08 -19.96 -9.21
N LEU A 149 -8.50 -18.80 -9.52
CA LEU A 149 -8.80 -18.05 -10.74
C LEU A 149 -8.31 -18.79 -12.00
N PHE A 150 -7.11 -19.38 -11.96
CA PHE A 150 -6.60 -20.22 -13.06
C PHE A 150 -7.46 -21.48 -13.28
N MET A 151 -8.02 -22.04 -12.20
CA MET A 151 -8.94 -23.18 -12.26
C MET A 151 -10.36 -22.78 -12.68
N ASN A 152 -10.60 -21.48 -12.94
CA ASN A 152 -11.91 -20.91 -13.28
C ASN A 152 -13.00 -21.17 -12.22
N ASN A 153 -12.62 -21.28 -10.94
CA ASN A 153 -13.55 -21.47 -9.83
C ASN A 153 -13.85 -20.14 -9.14
N LEU A 154 -14.81 -19.39 -9.70
CA LEU A 154 -15.15 -18.06 -9.23
C LEU A 154 -15.64 -18.03 -7.76
N ASN A 155 -16.28 -19.07 -7.29
CA ASN A 155 -16.78 -19.12 -5.91
C ASN A 155 -15.63 -19.21 -4.90
N GLN A 156 -14.63 -20.04 -5.16
CA GLN A 156 -13.44 -20.13 -4.32
C GLN A 156 -12.61 -18.86 -4.40
N THR A 157 -12.43 -18.30 -5.60
CA THR A 157 -11.71 -17.02 -5.80
C THR A 157 -12.34 -15.89 -5.00
N LYS A 158 -13.67 -15.77 -4.97
CA LYS A 158 -14.37 -14.75 -4.17
C LYS A 158 -14.16 -14.96 -2.67
N LYS A 159 -14.28 -16.19 -2.19
CA LYS A 159 -14.12 -16.50 -0.76
C LYS A 159 -12.69 -16.23 -0.28
N SER A 160 -11.69 -16.69 -1.02
CA SER A 160 -10.27 -16.51 -0.65
C SER A 160 -9.85 -15.04 -0.70
N LEU A 161 -10.30 -14.28 -1.71
CA LEU A 161 -10.01 -12.86 -1.80
C LEU A 161 -10.68 -12.04 -0.68
N LEU A 162 -11.93 -12.37 -0.34
CA LEU A 162 -12.62 -11.75 0.79
C LEU A 162 -11.89 -12.03 2.11
N LEU A 163 -11.42 -13.26 2.31
CA LEU A 163 -10.63 -13.62 3.49
C LEU A 163 -9.35 -12.79 3.58
N THR A 164 -8.63 -12.61 2.47
CA THR A 164 -7.42 -11.77 2.43
C THR A 164 -7.71 -10.33 2.83
N ILE A 165 -8.81 -9.75 2.32
CA ILE A 165 -9.22 -8.37 2.65
C ILE A 165 -9.54 -8.24 4.15
N ILE A 166 -10.27 -9.20 4.72
CA ILE A 166 -10.61 -9.19 6.15
C ILE A 166 -9.34 -9.26 7.00
N LEU A 167 -8.38 -10.11 6.65
CA LEU A 167 -7.11 -10.22 7.36
C LEU A 167 -6.29 -8.91 7.27
N GLY A 168 -6.28 -8.25 6.12
CA GLY A 168 -5.62 -6.95 5.95
C GLY A 168 -6.25 -5.83 6.79
N ILE A 169 -7.57 -5.81 6.90
CA ILE A 169 -8.29 -4.87 7.79
C ILE A 169 -7.97 -5.21 9.25
N TYR A 170 -7.96 -6.47 9.62
CA TYR A 170 -7.66 -6.91 10.98
C TYR A 170 -6.25 -6.53 11.42
N PHE A 171 -5.25 -6.71 10.53
CA PHE A 171 -3.90 -6.19 10.75
C PHE A 171 -3.91 -4.69 11.05
N SER A 172 -4.61 -3.88 10.25
CA SER A 172 -4.66 -2.42 10.41
C SER A 172 -5.29 -2.01 11.74
N VAL A 173 -6.30 -2.74 12.22
CA VAL A 173 -6.92 -2.52 13.53
C VAL A 173 -5.94 -2.82 14.66
N LEU A 174 -5.19 -3.93 14.59
CA LEU A 174 -4.18 -4.28 15.60
C LEU A 174 -3.03 -3.28 15.62
N GLN A 175 -2.58 -2.79 14.45
CA GLN A 175 -1.55 -1.76 14.35
C GLN A 175 -2.02 -0.43 14.97
N TYR A 176 -3.28 -0.06 14.77
CA TYR A 176 -3.86 1.10 15.46
C TYR A 176 -3.89 0.93 16.97
N TYR A 177 -4.24 -0.27 17.47
CA TYR A 177 -4.19 -0.58 18.91
C TYR A 177 -2.77 -0.44 19.46
N GLU A 178 -1.78 -0.97 18.77
CA GLU A 178 -0.37 -0.86 19.15
C GLU A 178 0.05 0.61 19.28
N TYR A 179 -0.29 1.45 18.31
CA TYR A 179 0.02 2.88 18.34
C TYR A 179 -0.67 3.63 19.50
N LYS A 180 -1.92 3.29 19.78
CA LYS A 180 -2.69 3.93 20.86
C LYS A 180 -2.09 3.64 22.24
N PHE A 181 -1.52 2.46 22.45
CA PHE A 181 -0.95 2.03 23.72
C PHE A 181 0.59 2.04 23.73
N ALA A 182 1.19 2.73 22.75
CA ALA A 182 2.63 2.89 22.70
C ALA A 182 3.14 3.65 23.93
N PRO A 183 4.17 3.12 24.64
CA PRO A 183 4.75 3.79 25.80
C PRO A 183 5.71 4.93 25.43
N PHE A 184 5.86 5.22 24.16
CA PHE A 184 6.72 6.27 23.60
C PHE A 184 6.04 6.94 22.41
N SER A 185 6.46 8.15 22.07
CA SER A 185 5.95 8.95 20.96
C SER A 185 7.00 9.14 19.87
N MET A 186 6.58 9.68 18.74
CA MET A 186 7.48 10.01 17.62
C MET A 186 8.53 11.05 17.98
N SER A 187 8.23 11.93 18.95
CA SER A 187 9.09 13.04 19.39
C SER A 187 10.07 12.67 20.48
N ASP A 188 9.94 11.51 21.14
CA ASP A 188 10.73 11.19 22.33
C ASP A 188 12.19 10.88 22.00
N SER A 189 12.47 10.34 20.82
CA SER A 189 13.84 10.06 20.39
C SER A 189 13.92 9.67 18.91
N VAL A 190 15.14 9.45 18.43
CA VAL A 190 15.37 8.87 17.09
C VAL A 190 14.78 7.47 16.97
N TYR A 191 14.74 6.68 18.06
CA TYR A 191 14.04 5.39 18.09
C TYR A 191 12.55 5.56 17.76
N GLY A 192 11.86 6.46 18.46
CA GLY A 192 10.44 6.75 18.20
C GLY A 192 10.20 7.26 16.78
N SER A 193 11.03 8.20 16.30
CA SER A 193 10.90 8.75 14.95
C SER A 193 11.06 7.69 13.88
N THR A 194 12.10 6.88 13.93
CA THR A 194 12.36 5.81 12.94
C THR A 194 11.33 4.70 13.02
N PHE A 195 10.91 4.33 14.23
CA PHE A 195 9.85 3.35 14.47
C PHE A 195 8.53 3.79 13.81
N PHE A 196 7.99 4.94 14.20
CA PHE A 196 6.68 5.40 13.72
C PHE A 196 6.69 5.76 12.23
N LEU A 197 7.79 6.30 11.69
CA LEU A 197 7.88 6.55 10.25
C LEU A 197 7.87 5.25 9.45
N THR A 198 8.70 4.29 9.82
CA THR A 198 8.83 3.05 9.04
C THR A 198 7.57 2.19 9.14
N THR A 199 7.06 1.98 10.35
CA THR A 199 5.82 1.21 10.56
C THR A 199 4.59 1.96 10.06
N GLY A 200 4.56 3.30 10.13
CA GLY A 200 3.48 4.14 9.62
C GLY A 200 3.38 4.10 8.10
N PHE A 201 4.49 4.24 7.38
CA PHE A 201 4.48 4.08 5.93
C PHE A 201 4.10 2.66 5.51
N HIS A 202 4.57 1.64 6.24
CA HIS A 202 4.11 0.28 6.01
C HIS A 202 2.59 0.16 6.21
N GLY A 203 2.04 0.73 7.27
CA GLY A 203 0.59 0.75 7.52
C GLY A 203 -0.20 1.43 6.40
N ILE A 204 0.31 2.53 5.83
CA ILE A 204 -0.29 3.17 4.65
C ILE A 204 -0.28 2.21 3.46
N HIS A 205 0.82 1.49 3.21
CA HIS A 205 0.92 0.49 2.13
C HIS A 205 -0.06 -0.68 2.33
N VAL A 206 -0.26 -1.13 3.57
CA VAL A 206 -1.30 -2.14 3.88
C VAL A 206 -2.70 -1.62 3.54
N ILE A 207 -3.03 -0.37 3.88
CA ILE A 207 -4.32 0.24 3.55
C ILE A 207 -4.49 0.34 2.03
N ILE A 208 -3.50 0.84 1.31
CA ILE A 208 -3.53 0.93 -0.16
C ILE A 208 -3.68 -0.46 -0.78
N GLY A 209 -2.92 -1.46 -0.29
CA GLY A 209 -3.00 -2.85 -0.74
C GLY A 209 -4.39 -3.46 -0.52
N THR A 210 -4.99 -3.25 0.67
CA THR A 210 -6.36 -3.73 0.95
C THR A 210 -7.40 -3.06 0.05
N LEU A 211 -7.26 -1.76 -0.22
CA LEU A 211 -8.13 -1.06 -1.17
C LEU A 211 -7.95 -1.57 -2.60
N TYR A 212 -6.74 -1.89 -3.01
CA TYR A 212 -6.46 -2.48 -4.33
C TYR A 212 -7.08 -3.88 -4.46
N LEU A 213 -6.95 -4.72 -3.43
CA LEU A 213 -7.61 -6.03 -3.38
C LEU A 213 -9.14 -5.90 -3.36
N LEU A 214 -9.69 -4.94 -2.61
CA LEU A 214 -11.12 -4.65 -2.59
C LEU A 214 -11.64 -4.22 -3.97
N HIS A 215 -10.89 -3.35 -4.66
CA HIS A 215 -11.21 -2.98 -6.04
C HIS A 215 -11.22 -4.19 -6.98
N SER A 216 -10.21 -5.06 -6.86
CA SER A 216 -10.14 -6.32 -7.62
C SER A 216 -11.31 -7.25 -7.28
N PHE A 217 -11.75 -7.30 -6.02
CA PHE A 217 -12.94 -8.05 -5.60
C PHE A 217 -14.21 -7.53 -6.26
N LEU A 218 -14.41 -6.21 -6.30
CA LEU A 218 -15.56 -5.60 -6.98
C LEU A 218 -15.58 -5.91 -8.48
N ARG A 219 -14.43 -5.96 -9.13
CA ARG A 219 -14.32 -6.38 -10.54
C ARG A 219 -14.61 -7.86 -10.73
N LEU A 220 -14.16 -8.70 -9.79
CA LEU A 220 -14.43 -10.14 -9.81
C LEU A 220 -15.92 -10.44 -9.64
N THR A 221 -16.64 -9.72 -8.78
CA THR A 221 -18.09 -9.89 -8.61
C THR A 221 -18.88 -9.53 -9.88
N LYS A 222 -18.38 -8.56 -10.66
CA LYS A 222 -18.93 -8.16 -11.96
C LYS A 222 -18.47 -9.02 -13.14
N ILE A 223 -17.69 -10.08 -12.86
CA ILE A 223 -17.18 -11.04 -13.88
C ILE A 223 -16.32 -10.35 -14.95
N TYR A 224 -15.53 -9.34 -14.58
CA TYR A 224 -14.63 -8.64 -15.52
C TYR A 224 -13.28 -9.35 -15.71
N PHE A 225 -12.99 -10.39 -14.94
CA PHE A 225 -11.79 -11.20 -15.09
C PHE A 225 -12.09 -12.52 -15.78
N SER A 226 -11.20 -12.90 -16.68
CA SER A 226 -11.18 -14.21 -17.31
C SER A 226 -9.95 -14.99 -16.88
N LYS A 227 -9.92 -16.29 -17.18
CA LYS A 227 -8.77 -17.17 -16.93
C LYS A 227 -7.46 -16.63 -17.55
N THR A 228 -7.55 -16.00 -18.71
CA THR A 228 -6.38 -15.51 -19.48
C THR A 228 -6.12 -14.01 -19.34
N HIS A 229 -7.13 -13.24 -18.93
CA HIS A 229 -7.04 -11.78 -18.81
C HIS A 229 -7.54 -11.32 -17.44
N HIS A 230 -6.61 -11.26 -16.47
CA HIS A 230 -6.86 -10.84 -15.09
C HIS A 230 -5.70 -9.98 -14.54
N LEU A 231 -5.08 -9.17 -15.41
CA LEU A 231 -3.88 -8.39 -15.08
C LEU A 231 -4.04 -7.57 -13.80
N GLY A 232 -5.17 -6.88 -13.60
CA GLY A 232 -5.39 -6.06 -12.41
C GLY A 232 -5.38 -6.85 -11.11
N MET A 233 -5.85 -8.10 -11.12
CA MET A 233 -5.76 -9.02 -10.00
C MET A 233 -4.30 -9.43 -9.75
N GLU A 234 -3.58 -9.83 -10.80
CA GLU A 234 -2.18 -10.24 -10.73
C GLU A 234 -1.30 -9.15 -10.12
N LEU A 235 -1.47 -7.89 -10.57
CA LEU A 235 -0.72 -6.75 -10.04
C LEU A 235 -1.07 -6.44 -8.57
N SER A 236 -2.33 -6.60 -8.16
CA SER A 236 -2.73 -6.43 -6.76
C SER A 236 -2.13 -7.51 -5.84
N ILE A 237 -2.00 -8.73 -6.33
CA ILE A 237 -1.35 -9.84 -5.62
C ILE A 237 0.15 -9.57 -5.44
N TRP A 238 0.85 -9.10 -6.46
CA TRP A 238 2.27 -8.74 -6.37
C TRP A 238 2.52 -7.64 -5.34
N TYR A 239 1.65 -6.62 -5.36
CA TYR A 239 1.74 -5.54 -4.38
C TYR A 239 1.50 -6.02 -2.95
N TRP A 240 0.54 -6.93 -2.75
CA TRP A 240 0.27 -7.51 -1.43
C TRP A 240 1.46 -8.31 -0.90
N HIS A 241 2.07 -9.15 -1.72
CA HIS A 241 3.27 -9.88 -1.34
C HIS A 241 4.46 -8.97 -1.02
N PHE A 242 4.61 -7.86 -1.75
CA PHE A 242 5.60 -6.85 -1.40
C PHE A 242 5.38 -6.31 0.02
N VAL A 243 4.14 -5.96 0.36
CA VAL A 243 3.78 -5.48 1.70
C VAL A 243 4.09 -6.52 2.78
N ASP A 244 3.73 -7.79 2.55
CA ASP A 244 4.04 -8.89 3.47
C ASP A 244 5.54 -9.03 3.72
N VAL A 245 6.36 -8.97 2.67
CA VAL A 245 7.84 -9.08 2.77
C VAL A 245 8.42 -7.90 3.56
N VAL A 246 7.97 -6.68 3.29
CA VAL A 246 8.42 -5.49 4.06
C VAL A 246 8.09 -5.64 5.55
N TRP A 247 6.92 -6.18 5.89
CA TRP A 247 6.57 -6.44 7.29
C TRP A 247 7.54 -7.42 7.97
N LEU A 248 7.94 -8.49 7.29
CA LEU A 248 8.91 -9.44 7.86
C LEU A 248 10.25 -8.76 8.18
N PHE A 249 10.74 -7.88 7.29
CA PHE A 249 11.92 -7.08 7.57
C PHE A 249 11.73 -6.13 8.74
N LEU A 250 10.55 -5.48 8.84
CA LEU A 250 10.19 -4.62 9.98
C LEU A 250 10.20 -5.40 11.30
N TYR A 251 9.55 -6.55 11.32
CA TYR A 251 9.47 -7.38 12.49
C TYR A 251 10.86 -7.82 12.98
N MET A 252 11.71 -8.31 12.07
CA MET A 252 13.04 -8.78 12.42
C MET A 252 13.98 -7.64 12.83
N SER A 253 13.96 -6.50 12.16
CA SER A 253 14.89 -5.40 12.40
C SER A 253 14.45 -4.49 13.55
N ILE A 254 13.24 -4.01 13.54
CA ILE A 254 12.79 -2.98 14.49
C ILE A 254 12.23 -3.59 15.76
N TYR A 255 11.38 -4.63 15.64
CA TYR A 255 10.76 -5.23 16.83
C TYR A 255 11.65 -6.25 17.54
N TRP A 256 12.33 -7.12 16.78
CA TRP A 256 13.13 -8.19 17.37
C TRP A 256 14.55 -7.73 17.70
N TRP A 257 15.27 -7.23 16.71
CA TRP A 257 16.66 -6.81 16.89
C TRP A 257 16.79 -5.44 17.57
N GLY A 258 15.87 -4.52 17.33
CA GLY A 258 15.88 -3.16 17.87
C GLY A 258 15.42 -3.02 19.34
N LYS A 259 15.15 -4.15 20.02
CA LYS A 259 14.67 -4.23 21.40
C LYS A 259 15.77 -3.95 22.40
#